data_00f521e13d85c442a5822ddb93cec86f
#
_entry.id   00f521e13d85c442a5822ddb93cec86f
#
_cell.length_a   1.000
_cell.length_b   1.000
_cell.length_c   1.000
_cell.angle_alpha   90.00
_cell.angle_beta   90.00
_cell.angle_gamma   90.00
#
_symmetry.space_group_name_H-M   'P 1'
#
loop_
_entity.id
_entity.type
_entity.pdbx_description
1 polymer ?
#
loop_
_entity_poly.entity_id
_entity_poly.type
_entity_poly.pdbx_seq_one_letter_code
_entity_poly.pdbx_strand_id
1 'polypeptide(L)'
;MKKSIFSLAIITLLFIGCKKEQDPFQISKQSIGLLTDSTQVKDLKAVFSNDSVVERLLDNEFTFNRTDIDIFDKAGNKLLTLTPKVVQDSTSTIETIKVLDSRFKTAKGLTSSSTFGDIKNNYKISSIQNTLKNVVVFVNEINAFITIDKEELPAELQFDMNAKIEAIQIPEKAKIKYLMIGW
;
A
#
# COMPACT_ATOMS: atom_id res chain seq x y z
N MET A 1 -23.09 23.87 67.57
CA MET A 1 -21.97 23.97 66.60
C MET A 1 -21.89 22.68 65.79
N LYS A 2 -22.46 22.65 64.60
CA LYS A 2 -22.49 21.45 63.70
C LYS A 2 -21.40 21.63 62.64
N LYS A 3 -20.37 20.79 62.66
CA LYS A 3 -19.31 20.75 61.66
C LYS A 3 -19.81 19.89 60.49
N SER A 4 -20.10 20.52 59.36
CA SER A 4 -20.38 19.83 58.07
C SER A 4 -19.05 19.43 57.42
N ILE A 5 -18.82 18.14 57.30
CA ILE A 5 -17.71 17.56 56.52
C ILE A 5 -18.18 17.45 55.10
N PHE A 6 -17.65 18.29 54.20
CA PHE A 6 -17.89 18.26 52.78
C PHE A 6 -16.94 17.21 52.14
N SER A 7 -17.45 16.03 51.90
CA SER A 7 -16.71 14.94 51.24
C SER A 7 -16.65 15.21 49.73
N LEU A 8 -15.48 15.70 49.25
CA LEU A 8 -15.20 15.92 47.84
C LEU A 8 -14.86 14.55 47.20
N ALA A 9 -15.84 13.90 46.61
CA ALA A 9 -15.61 12.68 45.82
C ALA A 9 -14.95 13.05 44.47
N ILE A 10 -13.64 12.84 44.37
CA ILE A 10 -12.90 12.95 43.11
C ILE A 10 -13.25 11.73 42.25
N ILE A 11 -14.13 11.92 41.29
CA ILE A 11 -14.42 10.92 40.24
C ILE A 11 -13.25 10.94 39.23
N THR A 12 -12.28 10.07 39.41
CA THR A 12 -11.25 9.78 38.43
C THR A 12 -11.87 9.01 37.28
N LEU A 13 -12.23 9.71 36.23
CA LEU A 13 -12.60 9.12 34.94
C LEU A 13 -11.35 8.44 34.34
N LEU A 14 -11.23 7.15 34.56
CA LEU A 14 -10.29 6.30 33.83
C LEU A 14 -10.73 6.24 32.37
N PHE A 15 -10.15 7.09 31.52
CA PHE A 15 -10.18 6.93 30.09
C PHE A 15 -9.41 5.65 29.75
N ILE A 16 -10.09 4.50 29.78
CA ILE A 16 -9.62 3.27 29.16
C ILE A 16 -9.77 3.51 27.66
N GLY A 17 -8.80 4.18 27.05
CA GLY A 17 -8.67 4.25 25.60
C GLY A 17 -8.41 2.83 25.11
N CYS A 18 -9.46 2.17 24.60
CA CYS A 18 -9.30 0.96 23.79
C CYS A 18 -8.41 1.34 22.59
N LYS A 19 -7.11 1.08 22.67
CA LYS A 19 -6.24 1.04 21.48
C LYS A 19 -6.79 -0.10 20.64
N LYS A 20 -7.55 0.23 19.60
CA LYS A 20 -7.94 -0.73 18.57
C LYS A 20 -6.63 -1.29 18.03
N GLU A 21 -6.39 -2.58 18.26
CA GLU A 21 -5.20 -3.25 17.76
C GLU A 21 -5.18 -3.08 16.24
N GLN A 22 -4.12 -2.46 15.73
CA GLN A 22 -4.02 -2.16 14.31
C GLN A 22 -3.78 -3.47 13.57
N ASP A 23 -4.65 -3.80 12.62
CA ASP A 23 -4.50 -5.00 11.78
C ASP A 23 -3.17 -4.88 11.00
N PRO A 24 -2.20 -5.78 11.22
CA PRO A 24 -0.89 -5.72 10.57
C PRO A 24 -0.94 -5.91 9.06
N PHE A 25 -2.08 -6.28 8.49
CA PHE A 25 -2.29 -6.47 7.06
C PHE A 25 -3.32 -5.50 6.45
N GLN A 26 -3.78 -4.50 7.19
CA GLN A 26 -4.73 -3.51 6.68
C GLN A 26 -4.04 -2.50 5.77
N ILE A 27 -4.56 -2.31 4.55
CA ILE A 27 -4.16 -1.22 3.66
C ILE A 27 -5.14 -0.06 3.82
N SER A 28 -4.61 1.13 4.07
CA SER A 28 -5.33 2.39 4.07
C SER A 28 -4.60 3.45 3.22
N LYS A 29 -5.16 4.64 3.11
CA LYS A 29 -4.55 5.73 2.37
C LYS A 29 -3.17 6.15 2.92
N GLN A 30 -2.98 6.07 4.24
CA GLN A 30 -1.79 6.56 4.95
C GLN A 30 -1.04 5.47 5.70
N SER A 31 -1.48 4.21 5.61
CA SER A 31 -0.80 3.09 6.28
C SER A 31 -0.96 1.77 5.55
N ILE A 32 0.05 0.92 5.66
CA ILE A 32 0.04 -0.48 5.24
C ILE A 32 0.54 -1.30 6.41
N GLY A 33 -0.38 -1.98 7.10
CA GLY A 33 -0.11 -2.61 8.39
C GLY A 33 0.41 -1.58 9.40
N LEU A 34 1.60 -1.81 9.92
CA LEU A 34 2.27 -0.93 10.88
C LEU A 34 3.08 0.21 10.22
N LEU A 35 3.33 0.11 8.90
CA LEU A 35 4.02 1.14 8.14
C LEU A 35 3.09 2.32 7.88
N THR A 36 3.57 3.56 8.06
CA THR A 36 2.84 4.80 7.79
C THR A 36 3.59 5.68 6.79
N ASP A 37 2.90 6.65 6.21
CA ASP A 37 3.47 7.64 5.27
C ASP A 37 4.57 8.53 5.88
N SER A 38 4.63 8.60 7.21
CA SER A 38 5.67 9.31 7.98
C SER A 38 6.82 8.42 8.45
N THR A 39 6.74 7.10 8.24
CA THR A 39 7.80 6.17 8.66
C THR A 39 9.08 6.42 7.86
N GLN A 40 10.20 6.61 8.57
CA GLN A 40 11.52 6.79 7.95
C GLN A 40 12.23 5.46 7.73
N VAL A 41 13.16 5.42 6.78
CA VAL A 41 13.96 4.23 6.46
C VAL A 41 14.66 3.65 7.69
N LYS A 42 15.25 4.50 8.56
CA LYS A 42 15.92 4.07 9.78
C LYS A 42 15.00 3.34 10.78
N ASP A 43 13.68 3.58 10.72
CA ASP A 43 12.70 3.04 11.67
C ASP A 43 12.12 1.70 11.17
N LEU A 44 12.38 1.30 9.93
CA LEU A 44 11.80 0.09 9.33
C LEU A 44 12.10 -1.19 10.10
N LYS A 45 13.31 -1.34 10.64
CA LYS A 45 13.67 -2.52 11.46
C LYS A 45 12.87 -2.60 12.77
N ALA A 46 12.45 -1.48 13.32
CA ALA A 46 11.59 -1.45 14.50
C ALA A 46 10.13 -1.74 14.13
N VAL A 47 9.63 -1.18 13.02
CA VAL A 47 8.28 -1.41 12.50
C VAL A 47 8.09 -2.89 12.12
N PHE A 48 9.08 -3.48 11.46
CA PHE A 48 9.08 -4.88 11.02
C PHE A 48 9.96 -5.76 11.92
N SER A 49 9.81 -5.62 13.24
CA SER A 49 10.66 -6.31 14.24
C SER A 49 10.60 -7.84 14.18
N ASN A 50 9.54 -8.40 13.60
CA ASN A 50 9.34 -9.84 13.41
C ASN A 50 9.72 -10.34 12.02
N ASP A 51 10.10 -9.45 11.12
CA ASP A 51 10.34 -9.69 9.70
C ASP A 51 11.78 -9.31 9.33
N SER A 52 12.24 -9.72 8.15
CA SER A 52 13.56 -9.34 7.63
C SER A 52 13.43 -8.12 6.74
N VAL A 53 14.27 -7.11 6.98
CA VAL A 53 14.37 -5.87 6.18
C VAL A 53 15.67 -5.92 5.40
N VAL A 54 15.60 -6.02 4.07
CA VAL A 54 16.74 -6.19 3.17
C VAL A 54 16.81 -5.04 2.18
N GLU A 55 17.84 -4.22 2.26
CA GLU A 55 18.09 -3.13 1.30
C GLU A 55 18.79 -3.69 0.06
N ARG A 56 18.33 -3.28 -1.12
CA ARG A 56 18.93 -3.58 -2.42
C ARG A 56 19.19 -2.29 -3.17
N LEU A 57 20.46 -2.01 -3.43
CA LEU A 57 20.83 -0.97 -4.36
C LEU A 57 20.68 -1.51 -5.80
N LEU A 58 19.82 -0.90 -6.57
CA LEU A 58 19.64 -1.17 -7.99
C LEU A 58 20.49 -0.17 -8.77
N ASP A 59 21.73 -0.56 -9.01
CA ASP A 59 22.71 0.23 -9.77
C ASP A 59 22.86 -0.40 -11.17
N ASN A 60 22.06 0.05 -12.11
CA ASN A 60 22.21 -0.27 -13.51
C ASN A 60 21.94 0.97 -14.37
N GLU A 61 22.39 0.95 -15.62
CA GLU A 61 22.26 2.06 -16.57
C GLU A 61 20.83 2.59 -16.75
N PHE A 62 19.82 1.81 -16.35
CA PHE A 62 18.39 2.14 -16.52
C PHE A 62 17.68 2.56 -15.23
N THR A 63 18.25 2.34 -14.04
CA THR A 63 17.56 2.55 -12.75
C THR A 63 18.07 3.75 -11.95
N PHE A 64 19.08 4.48 -12.43
CA PHE A 64 19.59 5.73 -11.82
C PHE A 64 19.76 5.64 -10.30
N ASN A 65 20.53 4.66 -9.80
CA ASN A 65 20.83 4.50 -8.36
C ASN A 65 19.57 4.45 -7.49
N ARG A 66 18.62 3.59 -7.81
CA ARG A 66 17.43 3.37 -7.01
C ARG A 66 17.73 2.39 -5.87
N THR A 67 17.23 2.68 -4.68
CA THR A 67 17.21 1.73 -3.55
C THR A 67 15.81 1.17 -3.39
N ASP A 68 15.68 -0.15 -3.41
CA ASP A 68 14.48 -0.86 -2.97
C ASP A 68 14.76 -1.57 -1.64
N ILE A 69 13.78 -1.59 -0.76
CA ILE A 69 13.85 -2.27 0.54
C ILE A 69 12.77 -3.35 0.54
N ASP A 70 13.22 -4.59 0.59
CA ASP A 70 12.34 -5.76 0.61
C ASP A 70 12.06 -6.20 2.05
N ILE A 71 10.78 -6.46 2.34
CA ILE A 71 10.32 -7.00 3.62
C ILE A 71 9.94 -8.46 3.43
N PHE A 72 10.50 -9.35 4.24
CA PHE A 72 10.24 -10.79 4.21
C PHE A 72 9.74 -11.27 5.57
N ASP A 73 8.74 -12.16 5.58
CA ASP A 73 8.30 -12.83 6.79
C ASP A 73 9.33 -13.88 7.27
N LYS A 74 9.07 -14.49 8.44
CA LYS A 74 9.94 -15.53 9.03
C LYS A 74 10.09 -16.78 8.17
N ALA A 75 9.16 -17.03 7.26
CA ALA A 75 9.20 -18.15 6.32
C ALA A 75 9.98 -17.80 5.03
N GLY A 76 10.45 -16.55 4.89
CA GLY A 76 11.18 -16.06 3.72
C GLY A 76 10.27 -15.61 2.57
N ASN A 77 8.96 -15.49 2.78
CA ASN A 77 8.06 -14.96 1.77
C ASN A 77 8.18 -13.45 1.72
N LYS A 78 8.29 -12.89 0.52
CA LYS A 78 8.36 -11.44 0.33
C LYS A 78 6.97 -10.84 0.51
N LEU A 79 6.85 -9.93 1.46
CA LEU A 79 5.62 -9.24 1.82
C LEU A 79 5.43 -7.95 1.02
N LEU A 80 6.43 -7.08 1.07
CA LEU A 80 6.41 -5.74 0.48
C LEU A 80 7.75 -5.46 -0.19
N THR A 81 7.74 -4.57 -1.20
CA THR A 81 8.92 -3.83 -1.65
C THR A 81 8.66 -2.34 -1.46
N LEU A 82 9.53 -1.66 -0.74
CA LEU A 82 9.43 -0.25 -0.41
C LEU A 82 10.47 0.52 -1.22
N THR A 83 10.08 1.66 -1.78
CA THR A 83 11.01 2.58 -2.46
C THR A 83 11.06 3.89 -1.69
N PRO A 84 12.20 4.29 -1.10
CA PRO A 84 12.37 5.58 -0.44
C PRO A 84 12.24 6.76 -1.41
N LYS A 85 11.81 7.94 -0.91
CA LYS A 85 11.80 9.20 -1.68
C LYS A 85 13.19 9.66 -2.07
N VAL A 86 14.15 9.49 -1.17
CA VAL A 86 15.55 9.86 -1.39
C VAL A 86 16.42 8.63 -1.24
N VAL A 87 17.24 8.39 -2.26
CA VAL A 87 18.15 7.23 -2.32
C VAL A 87 19.25 7.37 -1.26
N GLN A 88 19.54 6.29 -0.54
CA GLN A 88 20.59 6.21 0.49
C GLN A 88 20.46 7.22 1.64
N ASP A 89 19.25 7.73 1.89
CA ASP A 89 18.95 8.61 3.02
C ASP A 89 18.09 7.86 4.07
N SER A 90 18.71 7.56 5.21
CA SER A 90 18.05 6.85 6.32
C SER A 90 16.91 7.66 6.97
N THR A 91 16.87 8.98 6.77
CA THR A 91 15.81 9.87 7.27
C THR A 91 14.68 10.06 6.24
N SER A 92 14.88 9.57 5.01
CA SER A 92 13.85 9.60 3.97
C SER A 92 12.62 8.79 4.38
N THR A 93 11.43 9.27 4.01
CA THR A 93 10.19 8.50 4.06
C THR A 93 10.04 7.62 2.82
N ILE A 94 9.06 6.73 2.85
CA ILE A 94 8.75 5.85 1.71
C ILE A 94 7.88 6.60 0.70
N GLU A 95 8.22 6.50 -0.58
CA GLU A 95 7.45 7.06 -1.70
C GLU A 95 6.44 6.07 -2.25
N THR A 96 6.89 4.82 -2.46
CA THR A 96 6.09 3.79 -3.11
C THR A 96 6.21 2.46 -2.39
N ILE A 97 5.08 1.79 -2.22
CA ILE A 97 5.00 0.46 -1.65
C ILE A 97 4.37 -0.48 -2.68
N LYS A 98 5.10 -1.52 -3.09
CA LYS A 98 4.56 -2.63 -3.87
C LYS A 98 4.11 -3.73 -2.93
N VAL A 99 2.81 -4.05 -2.96
CA VAL A 99 2.21 -5.11 -2.14
C VAL A 99 2.32 -6.43 -2.88
N LEU A 100 2.98 -7.42 -2.27
CA LEU A 100 3.24 -8.72 -2.87
C LEU A 100 2.40 -9.83 -2.22
N ASP A 101 2.20 -9.76 -0.92
CA ASP A 101 1.43 -10.75 -0.16
C ASP A 101 -0.06 -10.39 -0.13
N SER A 102 -0.92 -11.35 -0.49
CA SER A 102 -2.38 -11.16 -0.57
C SER A 102 -3.07 -11.08 0.80
N ARG A 103 -2.36 -11.33 1.91
CA ARG A 103 -2.87 -11.05 3.26
C ARG A 103 -3.12 -9.55 3.46
N PHE A 104 -2.32 -8.70 2.81
CA PHE A 104 -2.58 -7.26 2.81
C PHE A 104 -3.84 -6.94 2.01
N LYS A 105 -4.80 -6.33 2.68
CA LYS A 105 -6.11 -6.00 2.10
C LYS A 105 -6.60 -4.62 2.52
N THR A 106 -7.30 -3.96 1.63
CA THR A 106 -8.02 -2.74 1.97
C THR A 106 -9.29 -3.04 2.74
N ALA A 107 -9.93 -2.01 3.31
CA ALA A 107 -11.24 -2.15 3.96
C ALA A 107 -12.33 -2.71 3.04
N LYS A 108 -12.19 -2.51 1.72
CA LYS A 108 -13.12 -3.03 0.70
C LYS A 108 -12.63 -4.37 0.09
N GLY A 109 -11.62 -5.01 0.69
CA GLY A 109 -11.15 -6.35 0.34
C GLY A 109 -10.20 -6.43 -0.86
N LEU A 110 -9.70 -5.31 -1.41
CA LEU A 110 -8.73 -5.32 -2.51
C LEU A 110 -7.38 -5.83 -2.02
N THR A 111 -6.79 -6.77 -2.75
CA THR A 111 -5.48 -7.40 -2.49
C THR A 111 -4.63 -7.44 -3.74
N SER A 112 -3.37 -7.91 -3.64
CA SER A 112 -2.49 -8.16 -4.80
C SER A 112 -2.99 -9.29 -5.73
N SER A 113 -3.94 -10.13 -5.26
CA SER A 113 -4.53 -11.24 -6.05
C SER A 113 -5.92 -10.91 -6.61
N SER A 114 -6.41 -9.70 -6.44
CA SER A 114 -7.71 -9.25 -6.94
C SER A 114 -7.73 -9.11 -8.45
N THR A 115 -8.92 -8.88 -9.01
CA THR A 115 -9.17 -8.66 -10.43
C THR A 115 -9.55 -7.20 -10.70
N PHE A 116 -9.63 -6.83 -11.97
CA PHE A 116 -10.16 -5.51 -12.36
C PHE A 116 -11.62 -5.32 -11.92
N GLY A 117 -12.42 -6.38 -11.93
CA GLY A 117 -13.80 -6.37 -11.44
C GLY A 117 -13.90 -5.93 -9.97
N ASP A 118 -12.96 -6.40 -9.12
CA ASP A 118 -12.90 -6.00 -7.71
C ASP A 118 -12.61 -4.50 -7.56
N ILE A 119 -11.75 -3.94 -8.44
CA ILE A 119 -11.49 -2.50 -8.47
C ILE A 119 -12.74 -1.73 -8.89
N LYS A 120 -13.30 -2.08 -10.06
CA LYS A 120 -14.43 -1.41 -10.69
C LYS A 120 -15.68 -1.37 -9.80
N ASN A 121 -15.95 -2.48 -9.08
CA ASN A 121 -17.15 -2.62 -8.26
C ASN A 121 -17.04 -1.92 -6.89
N ASN A 122 -15.81 -1.73 -6.39
CA ASN A 122 -15.59 -1.22 -5.03
C ASN A 122 -14.98 0.19 -4.98
N TYR A 123 -14.40 0.67 -6.08
CA TYR A 123 -13.66 1.94 -6.09
C TYR A 123 -14.03 2.84 -7.25
N LYS A 124 -13.92 4.14 -7.02
CA LYS A 124 -13.97 5.11 -8.11
C LYS A 124 -12.62 5.15 -8.81
N ILE A 125 -12.57 4.69 -10.06
CA ILE A 125 -11.38 4.82 -10.90
C ILE A 125 -11.16 6.29 -11.22
N SER A 126 -9.98 6.82 -10.90
CA SER A 126 -9.63 8.22 -11.10
C SER A 126 -9.09 8.47 -12.50
N SER A 127 -8.24 7.58 -12.99
CA SER A 127 -7.71 7.60 -14.36
C SER A 127 -7.19 6.23 -14.76
N ILE A 128 -7.01 6.04 -16.06
CA ILE A 128 -6.38 4.85 -16.65
C ILE A 128 -5.30 5.35 -17.60
N GLN A 129 -4.08 4.84 -17.43
CA GLN A 129 -2.95 5.14 -18.31
C GLN A 129 -2.59 3.90 -19.12
N ASN A 130 -2.47 4.10 -20.45
CA ASN A 130 -1.97 3.10 -21.37
C ASN A 130 -0.44 3.23 -21.47
N THR A 131 0.28 2.13 -21.26
CA THR A 131 1.74 2.06 -21.40
C THR A 131 2.12 0.98 -22.41
N LEU A 132 3.41 0.80 -22.70
CA LEU A 132 3.87 -0.17 -23.70
C LEU A 132 3.36 -1.59 -23.44
N LYS A 133 3.46 -2.08 -22.20
CA LYS A 133 3.12 -3.47 -21.84
C LYS A 133 1.96 -3.61 -20.86
N ASN A 134 1.52 -2.52 -20.27
CA ASN A 134 0.56 -2.57 -19.17
C ASN A 134 -0.48 -1.45 -19.30
N VAL A 135 -1.57 -1.64 -18.59
CA VAL A 135 -2.51 -0.59 -18.24
C VAL A 135 -2.37 -0.29 -16.75
N VAL A 136 -2.29 0.98 -16.38
CA VAL A 136 -2.21 1.41 -14.98
C VAL A 136 -3.50 2.10 -14.60
N VAL A 137 -4.19 1.55 -13.60
CA VAL A 137 -5.47 2.05 -13.06
C VAL A 137 -5.19 2.80 -11.76
N PHE A 138 -5.61 4.07 -11.68
CA PHE A 138 -5.41 4.92 -10.52
C PHE A 138 -6.67 4.98 -9.66
N VAL A 139 -6.51 4.81 -8.34
CA VAL A 139 -7.58 4.87 -7.34
C VAL A 139 -7.14 5.81 -6.21
N ASN A 140 -7.55 7.09 -6.32
CA ASN A 140 -7.13 8.15 -5.39
C ASN A 140 -7.66 7.98 -3.96
N GLU A 141 -8.76 7.21 -3.77
CA GLU A 141 -9.31 6.93 -2.44
C GLU A 141 -8.27 6.32 -1.49
N ILE A 142 -7.38 5.50 -2.04
CA ILE A 142 -6.36 4.75 -1.31
C ILE A 142 -4.94 5.03 -1.82
N ASN A 143 -4.75 6.07 -2.64
CA ASN A 143 -3.48 6.38 -3.30
C ASN A 143 -2.88 5.18 -4.07
N ALA A 144 -3.73 4.29 -4.60
CA ALA A 144 -3.26 3.12 -5.33
C ALA A 144 -3.08 3.40 -6.82
N PHE A 145 -2.05 2.79 -7.39
CA PHE A 145 -1.89 2.60 -8.82
C PHE A 145 -1.66 1.11 -9.11
N ILE A 146 -2.56 0.57 -9.91
CA ILE A 146 -2.73 -0.86 -10.08
C ILE A 146 -2.40 -1.21 -11.51
N THR A 147 -1.40 -2.06 -11.69
CA THR A 147 -0.93 -2.48 -13.01
C THR A 147 -1.65 -3.75 -13.45
N ILE A 148 -2.15 -3.76 -14.67
CA ILE A 148 -2.74 -4.92 -15.36
C ILE A 148 -1.92 -5.14 -16.62
N ASP A 149 -1.54 -6.39 -16.93
CA ASP A 149 -0.84 -6.71 -18.16
C ASP A 149 -1.75 -6.52 -19.37
N LYS A 150 -1.22 -6.01 -20.48
CA LYS A 150 -2.00 -5.88 -21.72
C LYS A 150 -2.45 -7.23 -22.30
N GLU A 151 -1.77 -8.32 -21.96
CA GLU A 151 -2.19 -9.68 -22.32
C GLU A 151 -3.56 -10.06 -21.74
N GLU A 152 -3.99 -9.40 -20.66
CA GLU A 152 -5.33 -9.57 -20.06
C GLU A 152 -6.45 -8.83 -20.83
N LEU A 153 -6.11 -7.94 -21.78
CA LEU A 153 -7.04 -7.12 -22.55
C LEU A 153 -7.42 -7.81 -23.88
N PRO A 154 -8.53 -7.39 -24.51
CA PRO A 154 -8.84 -7.78 -25.89
C PRO A 154 -7.68 -7.48 -26.85
N ALA A 155 -7.49 -8.34 -27.86
CA ALA A 155 -6.33 -8.30 -28.76
C ALA A 155 -6.15 -6.94 -29.46
N GLU A 156 -7.25 -6.25 -29.76
CA GLU A 156 -7.27 -4.94 -30.41
C GLU A 156 -6.62 -3.83 -29.56
N LEU A 157 -6.57 -4.01 -28.24
CA LEU A 157 -6.01 -3.03 -27.30
C LEU A 157 -4.59 -3.35 -26.86
N GLN A 158 -4.09 -4.56 -27.16
CA GLN A 158 -2.79 -5.00 -26.67
C GLN A 158 -1.62 -4.24 -27.29
N PHE A 159 -1.73 -3.88 -28.56
CA PHE A 159 -0.62 -3.35 -29.36
C PHE A 159 -0.73 -1.85 -29.66
N ASP A 160 -1.91 -1.24 -29.50
CA ASP A 160 -2.07 0.19 -29.74
C ASP A 160 -1.65 0.98 -28.48
N MET A 161 -0.53 1.68 -28.59
CA MET A 161 -0.01 2.53 -27.50
C MET A 161 -0.75 3.86 -27.40
N ASN A 162 -1.42 4.31 -28.46
CA ASN A 162 -2.14 5.57 -28.51
C ASN A 162 -3.63 5.41 -28.17
N ALA A 163 -4.11 4.17 -28.06
CA ALA A 163 -5.49 3.91 -27.68
C ALA A 163 -5.80 4.49 -26.29
N LYS A 164 -6.85 5.29 -26.21
CA LYS A 164 -7.45 5.66 -24.93
C LYS A 164 -8.22 4.45 -24.40
N ILE A 165 -7.70 3.80 -23.38
CA ILE A 165 -8.35 2.66 -22.75
C ILE A 165 -9.32 3.16 -21.69
N GLU A 166 -10.58 2.73 -21.81
CA GLU A 166 -11.65 3.03 -20.87
C GLU A 166 -11.97 1.82 -19.99
N ALA A 167 -12.50 2.05 -18.79
CA ALA A 167 -12.79 0.98 -17.83
C ALA A 167 -13.74 -0.10 -18.37
N ILE A 168 -14.65 0.26 -19.30
CA ILE A 168 -15.59 -0.70 -19.92
C ILE A 168 -14.89 -1.71 -20.83
N GLN A 169 -13.69 -1.38 -21.34
CA GLN A 169 -12.94 -2.21 -22.27
C GLN A 169 -12.02 -3.21 -21.56
N ILE A 170 -11.77 -3.04 -20.25
CA ILE A 170 -10.94 -3.94 -19.46
C ILE A 170 -11.84 -5.08 -18.95
N PRO A 171 -11.51 -6.36 -19.24
CA PRO A 171 -12.29 -7.49 -18.74
C PRO A 171 -12.31 -7.52 -17.20
N GLU A 172 -13.47 -7.77 -16.62
CA GLU A 172 -13.61 -7.84 -15.13
C GLU A 172 -12.73 -8.94 -14.52
N LYS A 173 -12.44 -10.02 -15.26
CA LYS A 173 -11.57 -11.12 -14.85
C LYS A 173 -10.07 -10.81 -15.01
N ALA A 174 -9.70 -9.68 -15.61
CA ALA A 174 -8.30 -9.30 -15.81
C ALA A 174 -7.58 -9.24 -14.46
N LYS A 175 -6.47 -9.94 -14.32
CA LYS A 175 -5.74 -10.07 -13.06
C LYS A 175 -4.87 -8.85 -12.80
N ILE A 176 -4.80 -8.45 -11.54
CA ILE A 176 -3.82 -7.45 -11.10
C ILE A 176 -2.42 -8.07 -11.21
N LYS A 177 -1.52 -7.38 -11.92
CA LYS A 177 -0.10 -7.72 -11.98
C LYS A 177 0.66 -7.14 -10.79
N TYR A 178 0.36 -5.87 -10.46
CA TYR A 178 0.97 -5.17 -9.32
C TYR A 178 -0.07 -4.28 -8.63
N LEU A 179 -0.14 -4.36 -7.31
CA LEU A 179 -0.82 -3.41 -6.44
C LEU A 179 0.25 -2.53 -5.79
N MET A 180 0.21 -1.24 -6.05
CA MET A 180 1.17 -0.27 -5.53
C MET A 180 0.43 0.88 -4.84
N ILE A 181 1.00 1.36 -3.72
CA ILE A 181 0.50 2.51 -2.98
C ILE A 181 1.57 3.60 -3.02
N GLY A 182 1.18 4.84 -3.32
CA GLY A 182 2.07 6.01 -3.32
C GLY A 182 1.77 6.96 -2.16
N TRP A 183 2.81 7.57 -1.58
CA TRP A 183 2.70 8.53 -0.47
C TRP A 183 3.43 9.84 -0.74
#